data_1c7747888464da24ea94d13d88f1e5c9
#
_entry.id   1c7747888464da24ea94d13d88f1e5c9
#
_cell.length_a   1.000
_cell.length_b   1.000
_cell.length_c   1.000
_cell.angle_alpha   90.00
_cell.angle_beta   90.00
_cell.angle_gamma   90.00
#
_symmetry.space_group_name_H-M   'P 1'
#
loop_
_entity.id
_entity.type
_entity.pdbx_description
1 polymer ?
#
loop_
_entity_poly.entity_id
_entity_poly.type
_entity_poly.pdbx_seq_one_letter_code
_entity_poly.pdbx_strand_id
1 'polypeptide(L)'
;MKEIKLDCNPKYAIREDGVVISYMYNNSRVMKTYKNKQGADIVDIRVDGKYKHVRVKTLIERYFPNPIPDGFKPIPGYGDRFYANAKGEILSDSAYFANNKGRRILKQSDNNGYKTVTINGKTTYVHRLIAITFIPNPNNLPCINHKDEDKSNNNVSNLEWCTYEYNSNYNCLGIRKALRNNKCIVVTNIITGNKTTYRNKNYCSCELGFSVATISKHLKDNTSYKNYMFKYE
;
A
#
# COMPACT_ATOMS: atom_id res chain seq x y z
N MET A 1 15.55 -36.68 -10.05
CA MET A 1 14.58 -35.65 -10.44
C MET A 1 13.34 -35.82 -9.56
N LYS A 2 12.90 -34.77 -8.89
CA LYS A 2 11.78 -34.85 -7.92
C LYS A 2 10.45 -35.05 -8.66
N GLU A 3 9.60 -35.92 -8.12
CA GLU A 3 8.26 -36.21 -8.65
C GLU A 3 7.23 -36.02 -7.53
N ILE A 4 6.11 -35.39 -7.85
CA ILE A 4 5.02 -35.14 -6.88
C ILE A 4 3.70 -35.56 -7.49
N LYS A 5 2.90 -36.34 -6.73
CA LYS A 5 1.53 -36.76 -7.12
C LYS A 5 0.59 -35.55 -7.07
N LEU A 6 -0.35 -35.50 -8.02
CA LEU A 6 -1.33 -34.41 -8.11
C LEU A 6 -2.42 -34.57 -7.05
N ASP A 7 -2.71 -33.51 -6.28
CA ASP A 7 -3.78 -33.54 -5.26
C ASP A 7 -5.16 -33.80 -5.87
N CYS A 8 -5.41 -33.27 -7.07
CA CYS A 8 -6.68 -33.44 -7.76
C CYS A 8 -6.92 -34.85 -8.28
N ASN A 9 -5.88 -35.62 -8.48
CA ASN A 9 -5.95 -37.06 -8.77
C ASN A 9 -4.57 -37.73 -8.55
N PRO A 10 -4.38 -38.51 -7.47
CA PRO A 10 -3.08 -39.11 -7.14
C PRO A 10 -2.62 -40.19 -8.11
N LYS A 11 -3.46 -40.56 -9.10
CA LYS A 11 -3.06 -41.41 -10.23
C LYS A 11 -2.23 -40.69 -11.27
N TYR A 12 -1.99 -39.39 -11.08
CA TYR A 12 -1.08 -38.61 -11.89
C TYR A 12 0.00 -38.01 -11.01
N ALA A 13 1.17 -37.81 -11.58
CA ALA A 13 2.26 -37.10 -10.96
C ALA A 13 2.89 -36.12 -11.96
N ILE A 14 3.55 -35.09 -11.47
CA ILE A 14 4.36 -34.18 -12.26
C ILE A 14 5.79 -34.20 -11.75
N ARG A 15 6.74 -34.18 -12.67
CA ARG A 15 8.16 -34.00 -12.40
C ARG A 15 8.57 -32.54 -12.58
N GLU A 16 9.69 -32.20 -11.96
CA GLU A 16 10.25 -30.84 -11.99
C GLU A 16 10.56 -30.33 -13.42
N ASP A 17 10.88 -31.24 -14.35
CA ASP A 17 11.10 -30.95 -15.76
C ASP A 17 9.80 -30.77 -16.58
N GLY A 18 8.64 -30.85 -15.92
CA GLY A 18 7.32 -30.69 -16.55
C GLY A 18 6.74 -31.97 -17.14
N VAL A 19 7.41 -33.09 -17.02
CA VAL A 19 6.87 -34.38 -17.47
C VAL A 19 5.74 -34.81 -16.54
N VAL A 20 4.55 -35.05 -17.11
CA VAL A 20 3.38 -35.56 -16.40
C VAL A 20 3.31 -37.06 -16.61
N ILE A 21 3.13 -37.83 -15.54
CA ILE A 21 3.09 -39.27 -15.52
C ILE A 21 1.71 -39.74 -15.05
N SER A 22 1.15 -40.71 -15.74
CA SER A 22 -0.07 -41.37 -15.33
C SER A 22 0.25 -42.74 -14.75
N TYR A 23 -0.33 -43.06 -13.61
CA TYR A 23 -0.26 -44.36 -12.90
C TYR A 23 -1.59 -45.14 -12.99
N MET A 24 -2.30 -44.97 -14.09
CA MET A 24 -3.55 -45.71 -14.30
C MET A 24 -3.25 -47.15 -14.79
N TYR A 25 -4.08 -48.07 -14.35
CA TYR A 25 -4.03 -49.50 -14.78
C TYR A 25 -2.72 -50.24 -14.48
N ASN A 26 -2.14 -50.00 -13.28
CA ASN A 26 -0.90 -50.63 -12.79
C ASN A 26 0.36 -50.40 -13.65
N ASN A 27 0.28 -49.53 -14.62
CA ASN A 27 1.43 -49.13 -15.43
C ASN A 27 1.65 -47.61 -15.34
N SER A 28 2.91 -47.20 -15.26
CA SER A 28 3.28 -45.81 -15.40
C SER A 28 3.53 -45.47 -16.85
N ARG A 29 3.01 -44.35 -17.32
CA ARG A 29 3.31 -43.82 -18.65
C ARG A 29 3.46 -42.33 -18.64
N VAL A 30 4.38 -41.83 -19.44
CA VAL A 30 4.51 -40.39 -19.71
C VAL A 30 3.28 -39.94 -20.51
N MET A 31 2.64 -38.90 -20.05
CA MET A 31 1.50 -38.28 -20.72
C MET A 31 1.95 -37.46 -21.92
N LYS A 32 1.23 -37.60 -23.03
CA LYS A 32 1.47 -36.77 -24.23
C LYS A 32 0.95 -35.35 -23.94
N THR A 33 1.78 -34.37 -24.24
CA THR A 33 1.42 -32.95 -24.23
C THR A 33 1.16 -32.48 -25.64
N TYR A 34 0.36 -31.41 -25.78
CA TYR A 34 0.09 -30.75 -27.05
C TYR A 34 0.00 -29.23 -26.85
N LYS A 35 0.21 -28.46 -27.91
CA LYS A 35 0.11 -27.01 -27.89
C LYS A 35 -1.34 -26.57 -28.05
N ASN A 36 -1.78 -25.65 -27.21
CA ASN A 36 -3.06 -24.96 -27.43
C ASN A 36 -2.90 -23.83 -28.48
N LYS A 37 -4.00 -23.13 -28.80
CA LYS A 37 -4.01 -22.02 -29.75
C LYS A 37 -3.04 -20.86 -29.39
N GLN A 38 -2.62 -20.77 -28.12
CA GLN A 38 -1.72 -19.77 -27.60
C GLN A 38 -0.28 -20.29 -27.44
N GLY A 39 0.02 -21.49 -27.96
CA GLY A 39 1.35 -22.12 -27.91
C GLY A 39 1.73 -22.74 -26.56
N ALA A 40 0.82 -22.78 -25.57
CA ALA A 40 1.09 -23.39 -24.27
C ALA A 40 0.98 -24.92 -24.30
N ASP A 41 1.88 -25.60 -23.58
CA ASP A 41 1.83 -27.04 -23.38
C ASP A 41 0.67 -27.42 -22.48
N ILE A 42 -0.20 -28.29 -23.00
CA ILE A 42 -1.39 -28.79 -22.34
C ILE A 42 -1.27 -30.30 -22.15
N VAL A 43 -1.75 -30.77 -21.02
CA VAL A 43 -1.93 -32.19 -20.73
C VAL A 43 -3.37 -32.44 -20.31
N ASP A 44 -3.93 -33.58 -20.73
CA ASP A 44 -5.28 -33.99 -20.36
C ASP A 44 -5.22 -34.89 -19.16
N ILE A 45 -5.76 -34.47 -18.04
CA ILE A 45 -5.88 -35.28 -16.83
C ILE A 45 -7.35 -35.56 -16.50
N ARG A 46 -7.65 -36.72 -15.97
CA ARG A 46 -9.01 -37.09 -15.59
C ARG A 46 -9.24 -36.72 -14.13
N VAL A 47 -10.21 -35.85 -13.86
CA VAL A 47 -10.61 -35.40 -12.53
C VAL A 47 -12.12 -35.59 -12.41
N ASP A 48 -12.57 -36.29 -11.39
CA ASP A 48 -14.00 -36.57 -11.15
C ASP A 48 -14.69 -37.18 -12.39
N GLY A 49 -14.02 -38.15 -13.04
CA GLY A 49 -14.55 -38.83 -14.22
C GLY A 49 -14.49 -38.05 -15.53
N LYS A 50 -14.14 -36.74 -15.52
CA LYS A 50 -14.07 -35.87 -16.70
C LYS A 50 -12.63 -35.49 -17.05
N TYR A 51 -12.33 -35.35 -18.33
CA TYR A 51 -11.04 -34.82 -18.77
C TYR A 51 -10.99 -33.32 -18.57
N LYS A 52 -9.89 -32.86 -17.99
CA LYS A 52 -9.56 -31.43 -17.86
C LYS A 52 -8.26 -31.12 -18.60
N HIS A 53 -8.28 -30.10 -19.43
CA HIS A 53 -7.11 -29.58 -20.12
C HIS A 53 -6.31 -28.69 -19.18
N VAL A 54 -5.14 -29.12 -18.76
CA VAL A 54 -4.31 -28.43 -17.77
C VAL A 54 -3.01 -27.98 -18.41
N ARG A 55 -2.61 -26.75 -18.19
CA ARG A 55 -1.30 -26.25 -18.64
C ARG A 55 -0.21 -26.90 -17.81
N VAL A 56 0.80 -27.47 -18.46
CA VAL A 56 1.97 -28.07 -17.78
C VAL A 56 2.68 -27.03 -16.91
N LYS A 57 2.84 -25.82 -17.41
CA LYS A 57 3.42 -24.69 -16.64
C LYS A 57 2.67 -24.45 -15.31
N THR A 58 1.34 -24.53 -15.32
CA THR A 58 0.53 -24.36 -14.10
C THR A 58 0.78 -25.48 -13.08
N LEU A 59 0.98 -26.70 -13.56
CA LEU A 59 1.35 -27.81 -12.68
C LEU A 59 2.74 -27.64 -12.08
N ILE A 60 3.71 -27.23 -12.89
CA ILE A 60 5.08 -26.95 -12.39
C ILE A 60 5.03 -25.86 -11.31
N GLU A 61 4.39 -24.72 -11.59
CA GLU A 61 4.29 -23.60 -10.66
C GLU A 61 3.56 -23.98 -9.36
N ARG A 62 2.63 -24.95 -9.42
CA ARG A 62 1.91 -25.44 -8.24
C ARG A 62 2.74 -26.39 -7.39
N TYR A 63 3.36 -27.39 -7.99
CA TYR A 63 4.01 -28.49 -7.28
C TYR A 63 5.51 -28.27 -7.06
N PHE A 64 6.11 -27.38 -7.86
CA PHE A 64 7.49 -26.93 -7.75
C PHE A 64 7.54 -25.40 -7.75
N PRO A 65 6.91 -24.74 -6.75
CA PRO A 65 6.93 -23.29 -6.70
C PRO A 65 8.37 -22.81 -6.55
N ASN A 66 8.74 -21.85 -7.39
CA ASN A 66 9.99 -21.13 -7.17
C ASN A 66 9.99 -20.54 -5.75
N PRO A 67 11.11 -20.52 -5.05
CA PRO A 67 11.18 -19.88 -3.73
C PRO A 67 10.73 -18.41 -3.83
N ILE A 68 10.08 -17.94 -2.77
CA ILE A 68 9.74 -16.51 -2.69
C ILE A 68 11.05 -15.72 -2.71
N PRO A 69 11.16 -14.66 -3.54
CA PRO A 69 12.39 -13.88 -3.60
C PRO A 69 12.77 -13.32 -2.24
N ASP A 70 14.07 -13.24 -1.99
CA ASP A 70 14.59 -12.70 -0.73
C ASP A 70 14.05 -11.30 -0.43
N GLY A 71 13.80 -11.04 0.85
CA GLY A 71 13.25 -9.77 1.32
C GLY A 71 11.72 -9.66 1.25
N PHE A 72 11.03 -10.62 0.62
CA PHE A 72 9.56 -10.67 0.67
C PHE A 72 9.07 -11.47 1.87
N LYS A 73 8.09 -10.95 2.60
CA LYS A 73 7.40 -11.60 3.72
C LYS A 73 5.92 -11.74 3.43
N PRO A 74 5.25 -12.81 3.90
CA PRO A 74 3.81 -12.98 3.73
C PRO A 74 3.06 -11.86 4.43
N ILE A 75 2.02 -11.34 3.77
CA ILE A 75 1.17 -10.27 4.33
C ILE A 75 0.16 -10.90 5.27
N PRO A 76 0.12 -10.54 6.56
CA PRO A 76 -0.83 -11.06 7.52
C PRO A 76 -2.29 -10.88 7.07
N GLY A 77 -3.10 -11.94 7.18
CA GLY A 77 -4.51 -11.93 6.78
C GLY A 77 -4.79 -12.14 5.29
N TYR A 78 -3.76 -12.32 4.46
CA TYR A 78 -3.92 -12.54 3.01
C TYR A 78 -3.49 -13.94 2.54
N GLY A 79 -3.17 -14.83 3.48
CA GLY A 79 -2.67 -16.19 3.20
C GLY A 79 -1.33 -16.20 2.48
N ASP A 80 -0.92 -17.37 1.99
CA ASP A 80 0.38 -17.56 1.32
C ASP A 80 0.38 -17.13 -0.15
N ARG A 81 -0.41 -16.13 -0.51
CA ARG A 81 -0.56 -15.68 -1.89
C ARG A 81 -0.04 -14.27 -2.15
N PHE A 82 0.11 -13.49 -1.09
CA PHE A 82 0.56 -12.11 -1.21
C PHE A 82 1.69 -11.84 -0.24
N TYR A 83 2.73 -11.22 -0.75
CA TYR A 83 3.94 -10.90 -0.02
C TYR A 83 4.30 -9.45 -0.23
N ALA A 84 4.97 -8.87 0.75
CA ALA A 84 5.46 -7.51 0.70
C ALA A 84 6.96 -7.48 0.96
N ASN A 85 7.67 -6.51 0.41
CA ASN A 85 9.05 -6.24 0.74
C ASN A 85 9.24 -4.86 1.39
N ALA A 86 10.42 -4.64 1.96
CA ALA A 86 10.73 -3.39 2.66
C ALA A 86 10.74 -2.14 1.77
N LYS A 87 10.80 -2.31 0.44
CA LYS A 87 10.79 -1.21 -0.53
C LYS A 87 9.38 -0.74 -0.91
N GLY A 88 8.34 -1.41 -0.40
CA GLY A 88 6.95 -1.06 -0.73
C GLY A 88 6.38 -1.81 -1.94
N GLU A 89 7.02 -2.87 -2.40
CA GLU A 89 6.50 -3.71 -3.48
C GLU A 89 5.61 -4.83 -2.93
N ILE A 90 4.54 -5.14 -3.66
CA ILE A 90 3.60 -6.23 -3.34
C ILE A 90 3.71 -7.30 -4.41
N LEU A 91 4.05 -8.50 -3.98
CA LEU A 91 4.14 -9.69 -4.83
C LEU A 91 2.84 -10.50 -4.71
N SER A 92 2.27 -10.84 -5.84
CA SER A 92 1.20 -11.85 -5.92
C SER A 92 1.79 -13.17 -6.41
N ASP A 93 1.62 -14.20 -5.61
CA ASP A 93 1.94 -15.59 -5.98
C ASP A 93 0.64 -16.33 -6.34
N SER A 94 -0.05 -15.81 -7.33
CA SER A 94 -1.31 -16.39 -7.82
C SER A 94 -1.10 -17.37 -8.98
N ALA A 95 -0.13 -18.25 -8.87
CA ALA A 95 0.05 -19.35 -9.83
C ALA A 95 -1.22 -20.22 -10.01
N TYR A 96 -2.19 -20.06 -9.10
CA TYR A 96 -3.25 -21.02 -8.87
C TYR A 96 -4.65 -20.63 -9.35
N PHE A 97 -4.95 -19.38 -9.71
CA PHE A 97 -6.34 -18.97 -10.02
C PHE A 97 -6.57 -18.49 -11.45
N ALA A 98 -7.71 -18.91 -11.96
CA ALA A 98 -8.46 -18.68 -13.21
C ALA A 98 -7.87 -17.81 -14.34
N ASN A 99 -6.95 -16.91 -14.07
CA ASN A 99 -6.39 -15.97 -15.07
C ASN A 99 -4.91 -16.19 -15.39
N ASN A 100 -4.28 -17.27 -14.91
CA ASN A 100 -2.91 -17.72 -15.26
C ASN A 100 -1.85 -16.59 -15.37
N LYS A 101 -1.92 -15.57 -14.51
CA LYS A 101 -0.94 -14.48 -14.58
C LYS A 101 0.40 -14.77 -13.89
N GLY A 102 0.52 -15.94 -13.22
CA GLY A 102 1.74 -16.35 -12.53
C GLY A 102 2.15 -15.41 -11.38
N ARG A 103 3.32 -15.68 -10.82
CA ARG A 103 3.95 -14.80 -9.83
C ARG A 103 4.36 -13.47 -10.47
N ARG A 104 3.99 -12.35 -9.82
CA ARG A 104 4.32 -11.01 -10.31
C ARG A 104 4.26 -9.96 -9.22
N ILE A 105 5.04 -8.90 -9.38
CA ILE A 105 4.84 -7.64 -8.64
C ILE A 105 3.54 -7.00 -9.12
N LEU A 106 2.67 -6.63 -8.18
CA LEU A 106 1.41 -5.97 -8.50
C LEU A 106 1.66 -4.52 -8.95
N LYS A 107 1.03 -4.14 -10.06
CA LYS A 107 1.03 -2.75 -10.51
C LYS A 107 0.30 -1.89 -9.47
N GLN A 108 0.95 -0.84 -9.00
CA GLN A 108 0.36 0.13 -8.09
C GLN A 108 -0.35 1.23 -8.87
N SER A 109 -1.50 1.66 -8.36
CA SER A 109 -2.27 2.80 -8.87
C SER A 109 -2.18 3.95 -7.88
N ASP A 110 -2.35 5.18 -8.35
CA ASP A 110 -2.41 6.36 -7.50
C ASP A 110 -3.86 6.65 -7.08
N ASN A 111 -4.04 6.97 -5.81
CA ASN A 111 -5.30 7.44 -5.25
C ASN A 111 -5.03 8.60 -4.29
N ASN A 112 -5.19 9.84 -4.77
CA ASN A 112 -4.93 11.07 -4.01
C ASN A 112 -3.51 11.11 -3.40
N GLY A 113 -2.52 10.69 -4.18
CA GLY A 113 -1.12 10.60 -3.80
C GLY A 113 -0.73 9.32 -3.06
N TYR A 114 -1.67 8.52 -2.60
CA TYR A 114 -1.39 7.21 -2.01
C TYR A 114 -1.30 6.12 -3.06
N LYS A 115 -0.32 5.23 -2.91
CA LYS A 115 -0.24 4.02 -3.74
C LYS A 115 -1.22 2.96 -3.24
N THR A 116 -1.93 2.35 -4.18
CA THR A 116 -2.90 1.29 -3.95
C THR A 116 -2.66 0.09 -4.85
N VAL A 117 -3.07 -1.08 -4.39
CA VAL A 117 -3.11 -2.33 -5.18
C VAL A 117 -4.48 -2.98 -5.03
N THR A 118 -4.87 -3.77 -6.04
CA THR A 118 -6.08 -4.58 -5.96
C THR A 118 -5.73 -6.00 -5.56
N ILE A 119 -6.23 -6.43 -4.42
CA ILE A 119 -6.06 -7.78 -3.85
C ILE A 119 -7.45 -8.39 -3.66
N ASN A 120 -7.69 -9.57 -4.22
CA ASN A 120 -8.98 -10.27 -4.13
C ASN A 120 -10.19 -9.39 -4.50
N GLY A 121 -10.06 -8.55 -5.53
CA GLY A 121 -11.10 -7.63 -5.97
C GLY A 121 -11.28 -6.36 -5.12
N LYS A 122 -10.52 -6.20 -4.04
CA LYS A 122 -10.57 -5.00 -3.16
C LYS A 122 -9.33 -4.14 -3.36
N THR A 123 -9.55 -2.84 -3.51
CA THR A 123 -8.46 -1.85 -3.53
C THR A 123 -7.96 -1.62 -2.10
N THR A 124 -6.66 -1.76 -1.90
CA THR A 124 -6.02 -1.64 -0.59
C THR A 124 -4.80 -0.72 -0.70
N TYR A 125 -4.57 0.09 0.31
CA TYR A 125 -3.42 0.99 0.38
C TYR A 125 -2.13 0.22 0.64
N VAL A 126 -1.07 0.52 -0.14
CA VAL A 126 0.23 -0.15 -0.04
C VAL A 126 0.87 0.09 1.32
N HIS A 127 0.90 1.35 1.81
CA HIS A 127 1.48 1.65 3.13
C HIS A 127 0.87 0.81 4.27
N ARG A 128 -0.43 0.49 4.20
CA ARG A 128 -1.07 -0.38 5.20
C ARG A 128 -0.56 -1.81 5.13
N LEU A 129 -0.42 -2.36 3.91
CA LEU A 129 0.12 -3.70 3.71
C LEU A 129 1.57 -3.80 4.20
N ILE A 130 2.38 -2.78 3.93
CA ILE A 130 3.77 -2.71 4.39
C ILE A 130 3.83 -2.61 5.91
N ALA A 131 3.06 -1.70 6.51
CA ALA A 131 3.07 -1.49 7.95
C ALA A 131 2.65 -2.75 8.73
N ILE A 132 1.55 -3.42 8.34
CA ILE A 132 1.12 -4.67 9.02
C ILE A 132 2.10 -5.83 8.84
N THR A 133 2.93 -5.81 7.78
CA THR A 133 3.91 -6.88 7.50
C THR A 133 5.22 -6.66 8.25
N PHE A 134 5.65 -5.42 8.42
CA PHE A 134 7.03 -5.13 8.86
C PHE A 134 7.12 -4.34 10.16
N ILE A 135 6.08 -3.59 10.54
CA ILE A 135 6.14 -2.67 11.67
C ILE A 135 5.23 -3.17 12.80
N PRO A 136 5.80 -3.60 13.95
CA PRO A 136 4.99 -3.98 15.11
C PRO A 136 4.06 -2.86 15.55
N ASN A 137 2.81 -3.20 15.92
CA ASN A 137 1.81 -2.26 16.42
C ASN A 137 1.22 -2.75 17.75
N PRO A 138 2.01 -2.81 18.84
CA PRO A 138 1.56 -3.35 20.12
C PRO A 138 0.44 -2.51 20.77
N ASN A 139 0.36 -1.22 20.42
CA ASN A 139 -0.62 -0.29 20.96
C ASN A 139 -1.87 -0.14 20.08
N ASN A 140 -2.02 -0.96 19.02
CA ASN A 140 -3.13 -0.90 18.08
C ASN A 140 -3.41 0.53 17.53
N LEU A 141 -2.35 1.27 17.21
CA LEU A 141 -2.45 2.62 16.68
C LEU A 141 -3.17 2.62 15.32
N PRO A 142 -4.12 3.53 15.08
CA PRO A 142 -5.04 3.44 13.94
C PRO A 142 -4.48 3.98 12.63
N CYS A 143 -3.49 4.86 12.69
CA CYS A 143 -2.95 5.57 11.53
C CYS A 143 -1.53 5.15 11.20
N ILE A 144 -1.15 5.41 9.94
CA ILE A 144 0.22 5.28 9.47
C ILE A 144 0.63 6.64 8.93
N ASN A 145 1.75 7.14 9.42
CA ASN A 145 2.37 8.38 8.97
C ASN A 145 3.51 8.07 7.99
N HIS A 146 3.69 8.93 6.98
CA HIS A 146 4.86 8.97 6.11
C HIS A 146 5.79 10.06 6.65
N LYS A 147 6.95 9.67 7.17
CA LYS A 147 7.89 10.59 7.85
C LYS A 147 8.39 11.72 6.95
N ASP A 148 8.53 11.47 5.66
CA ASP A 148 8.92 12.44 4.64
C ASP A 148 7.74 13.22 4.02
N GLU A 149 6.51 12.96 4.47
CA GLU A 149 5.25 13.49 3.93
C GLU A 149 4.93 13.05 2.49
N ASP A 150 5.77 12.26 1.83
CA ASP A 150 5.49 11.69 0.52
C ASP A 150 4.64 10.41 0.67
N LYS A 151 3.35 10.54 0.38
CA LYS A 151 2.37 9.45 0.43
C LYS A 151 2.66 8.30 -0.54
N SER A 152 3.53 8.53 -1.51
CA SER A 152 3.94 7.55 -2.49
C SER A 152 5.14 6.71 -2.04
N ASN A 153 5.92 7.20 -1.07
CA ASN A 153 7.08 6.54 -0.53
C ASN A 153 6.70 5.53 0.57
N ASN A 154 6.45 4.29 0.16
CA ASN A 154 6.03 3.21 1.06
C ASN A 154 7.19 2.36 1.58
N ASN A 155 8.42 2.88 1.60
CA ASN A 155 9.54 2.20 2.24
C ASN A 155 9.27 2.05 3.74
N VAL A 156 9.58 0.86 4.30
CA VAL A 156 9.38 0.56 5.75
C VAL A 156 10.03 1.61 6.65
N SER A 157 11.24 2.09 6.30
CA SER A 157 11.95 3.11 7.09
C SER A 157 11.23 4.45 7.16
N ASN A 158 10.36 4.72 6.18
CA ASN A 158 9.57 5.95 6.06
C ASN A 158 8.21 5.87 6.77
N LEU A 159 7.76 4.70 7.17
CA LEU A 159 6.45 4.49 7.76
C LEU A 159 6.53 4.32 9.27
N GLU A 160 5.50 4.80 9.97
CA GLU A 160 5.32 4.58 11.39
C GLU A 160 3.83 4.51 11.76
N TRP A 161 3.49 3.68 12.75
CA TRP A 161 2.17 3.70 13.35
C TRP A 161 2.01 4.91 14.25
N CYS A 162 0.84 5.57 14.20
CA CYS A 162 0.58 6.77 14.99
C CYS A 162 -0.90 6.95 15.33
N THR A 163 -1.19 7.89 16.23
CA THR A 163 -2.55 8.34 16.54
C THR A 163 -3.07 9.29 15.46
N TYR A 164 -4.41 9.50 15.42
CA TYR A 164 -5.02 10.52 14.55
C TYR A 164 -4.49 11.91 14.86
N GLU A 165 -4.33 12.23 16.14
CA GLU A 165 -3.84 13.53 16.59
C GLU A 165 -2.39 13.77 16.13
N TYR A 166 -1.51 12.79 16.37
CA TYR A 166 -0.12 12.88 15.89
C TYR A 166 -0.05 13.08 14.38
N ASN A 167 -0.78 12.26 13.61
CA ASN A 167 -0.76 12.34 12.15
C ASN A 167 -1.30 13.69 11.63
N SER A 168 -2.31 14.26 12.30
CA SER A 168 -2.88 15.56 11.92
C SER A 168 -1.96 16.72 12.23
N ASN A 169 -1.12 16.60 13.26
CA ASN A 169 -0.20 17.64 13.73
C ASN A 169 1.23 17.45 13.20
N TYR A 170 1.50 16.33 12.52
CA TYR A 170 2.82 15.99 12.04
C TYR A 170 3.39 17.08 11.13
N ASN A 171 4.63 17.49 11.39
CA ASN A 171 5.33 18.56 10.65
C ASN A 171 4.48 19.81 10.39
N CYS A 172 3.65 20.17 11.37
CA CYS A 172 2.77 21.34 11.24
C CYS A 172 1.79 21.29 10.05
N LEU A 173 1.38 20.08 9.58
CA LEU A 173 0.38 19.96 8.50
C LEU A 173 -0.91 20.70 8.82
N GLY A 174 -1.34 20.72 10.09
CA GLY A 174 -2.45 21.55 10.57
C GLY A 174 -2.16 23.04 10.41
N ILE A 175 -0.94 23.46 10.68
CA ILE A 175 -0.48 24.84 10.51
C ILE A 175 -0.37 25.18 9.02
N ARG A 176 0.22 24.33 8.19
CA ARG A 176 0.30 24.55 6.73
C ARG A 176 -1.08 24.62 6.06
N LYS A 177 -2.05 23.77 6.47
CA LYS A 177 -3.45 23.87 6.01
C LYS A 177 -4.11 25.16 6.48
N ALA A 178 -3.88 25.55 7.74
CA ALA A 178 -4.37 26.82 8.26
C ALA A 178 -3.71 28.02 7.55
N LEU A 179 -2.42 27.96 7.23
CA LEU A 179 -1.69 28.97 6.47
C LEU A 179 -2.17 29.06 5.01
N ARG A 180 -2.60 27.96 4.41
CA ARG A 180 -3.19 27.98 3.05
C ARG A 180 -4.53 28.70 2.99
N ASN A 181 -5.28 28.72 4.09
CA ASN A 181 -6.61 29.31 4.21
C ASN A 181 -6.65 30.59 5.08
N ASN A 182 -5.63 30.86 5.88
CA ASN A 182 -5.54 32.02 6.75
C ASN A 182 -4.25 32.78 6.42
N LYS A 183 -4.43 33.98 5.92
CA LYS A 183 -3.30 34.92 5.73
C LYS A 183 -2.63 35.18 7.07
N CYS A 184 -1.31 35.09 7.12
CA CYS A 184 -0.54 35.51 8.27
C CYS A 184 -0.80 36.98 8.57
N ILE A 185 -0.74 37.36 9.84
CA ILE A 185 -0.95 38.72 10.26
C ILE A 185 0.33 39.24 10.87
N VAL A 186 0.86 40.31 10.28
CA VAL A 186 1.95 41.08 10.84
C VAL A 186 1.34 42.13 11.74
N VAL A 187 1.66 42.09 13.01
CA VAL A 187 1.27 43.11 14.00
C VAL A 187 2.50 43.98 14.31
N THR A 188 2.36 45.27 14.10
CA THR A 188 3.39 46.24 14.43
C THR A 188 2.94 47.03 15.64
N ASN A 189 3.72 47.02 16.72
CA ASN A 189 3.55 47.97 17.81
C ASN A 189 4.05 49.34 17.35
N ILE A 190 3.15 50.30 17.25
CA ILE A 190 3.46 51.63 16.68
C ILE A 190 4.33 52.52 17.59
N ILE A 191 4.42 52.20 18.88
CA ILE A 191 5.29 52.91 19.82
C ILE A 191 6.73 52.41 19.73
N THR A 192 6.91 51.05 19.76
CA THR A 192 8.22 50.43 19.82
C THR A 192 8.79 50.09 18.45
N GLY A 193 7.97 50.08 17.41
CA GLY A 193 8.33 49.63 16.07
C GLY A 193 8.46 48.13 15.91
N ASN A 194 8.29 47.36 16.99
CA ASN A 194 8.45 45.92 16.97
C ASN A 194 7.36 45.25 16.13
N LYS A 195 7.76 44.29 15.29
CA LYS A 195 6.87 43.48 14.45
C LYS A 195 6.82 42.04 14.93
N THR A 196 5.62 41.50 15.03
CA THR A 196 5.38 40.10 15.36
C THR A 196 4.43 39.49 14.32
N THR A 197 4.77 38.37 13.76
CA THR A 197 3.91 37.67 12.80
C THR A 197 3.12 36.57 13.49
N TYR A 198 1.82 36.61 13.32
CA TYR A 198 0.87 35.62 13.84
C TYR A 198 0.29 34.79 12.71
N ARG A 199 0.18 33.47 12.90
CA ARG A 199 -0.31 32.51 11.91
C ARG A 199 -1.76 32.74 11.47
N ASN A 200 -2.60 33.35 12.30
CA ASN A 200 -3.99 33.70 12.00
C ASN A 200 -4.58 34.63 13.07
N LYS A 201 -5.81 35.13 12.80
CA LYS A 201 -6.54 36.04 13.70
C LYS A 201 -6.81 35.48 15.09
N ASN A 202 -7.12 34.18 15.18
CA ASN A 202 -7.45 33.56 16.46
C ASN A 202 -6.21 33.50 17.35
N TYR A 203 -5.05 33.18 16.79
CA TYR A 203 -3.80 33.16 17.55
C TYR A 203 -3.36 34.54 17.99
N CYS A 204 -3.49 35.51 17.09
CA CYS A 204 -3.26 36.93 17.41
C CYS A 204 -4.21 37.43 18.53
N SER A 205 -5.47 36.99 18.47
CA SER A 205 -6.50 37.31 19.49
C SER A 205 -6.12 36.77 20.86
N CYS A 206 -5.68 35.51 20.94
CA CYS A 206 -5.27 34.87 22.20
C CYS A 206 -4.06 35.57 22.83
N GLU A 207 -3.04 35.88 22.02
CA GLU A 207 -1.78 36.46 22.51
C GLU A 207 -1.94 37.92 22.93
N LEU A 208 -2.72 38.71 22.17
CA LEU A 208 -2.89 40.15 22.42
C LEU A 208 -4.09 40.50 23.29
N GLY A 209 -4.95 39.55 23.60
CA GLY A 209 -6.19 39.75 24.37
C GLY A 209 -7.24 40.58 23.64
N PHE A 210 -7.19 40.67 22.29
CA PHE A 210 -8.18 41.40 21.49
C PHE A 210 -9.17 40.44 20.84
N SER A 211 -10.43 40.86 20.67
CA SER A 211 -11.39 39.99 19.97
C SER A 211 -11.03 39.83 18.50
N VAL A 212 -11.34 38.63 17.95
CA VAL A 212 -11.14 38.35 16.52
C VAL A 212 -11.90 39.33 15.63
N ALA A 213 -13.07 39.82 16.10
CA ALA A 213 -13.86 40.83 15.39
C ALA A 213 -13.13 42.15 15.32
N THR A 214 -12.51 42.61 16.42
CA THR A 214 -11.69 43.81 16.48
C THR A 214 -10.52 43.74 15.51
N ILE A 215 -9.74 42.64 15.58
CA ILE A 215 -8.61 42.43 14.66
C ILE A 215 -9.07 42.40 13.20
N SER A 216 -10.18 41.75 12.90
CA SER A 216 -10.73 41.64 11.54
C SER A 216 -11.17 43.01 10.99
N LYS A 217 -11.79 43.86 11.84
CA LYS A 217 -12.16 45.25 11.49
C LYS A 217 -10.94 46.07 11.10
N HIS A 218 -9.93 46.09 11.97
CA HIS A 218 -8.73 46.90 11.75
C HIS A 218 -7.85 46.40 10.61
N LEU A 219 -7.84 45.10 10.33
CA LEU A 219 -7.24 44.52 9.13
C LEU A 219 -7.94 44.97 7.85
N LYS A 220 -9.28 45.03 7.87
CA LYS A 220 -10.08 45.49 6.72
C LYS A 220 -9.92 47.00 6.46
N ASP A 221 -10.00 47.75 7.53
CA ASP A 221 -10.02 49.23 7.46
C ASP A 221 -8.60 49.81 7.39
N ASN A 222 -7.56 49.00 7.50
CA ASN A 222 -6.15 49.37 7.56
C ASN A 222 -5.87 50.46 8.62
N THR A 223 -6.53 50.33 9.78
CA THR A 223 -6.42 51.24 10.91
C THR A 223 -5.70 50.59 12.08
N SER A 224 -5.19 51.41 12.99
CA SER A 224 -4.60 50.93 14.25
C SER A 224 -5.67 50.74 15.33
N TYR A 225 -5.42 49.84 16.26
CA TYR A 225 -6.19 49.67 17.48
C TYR A 225 -5.26 49.68 18.68
N LYS A 226 -5.53 50.60 19.61
CA LYS A 226 -4.58 50.92 20.68
C LYS A 226 -3.22 51.25 20.04
N ASN A 227 -2.16 50.53 20.43
CA ASN A 227 -0.81 50.78 19.93
C ASN A 227 -0.38 49.74 18.86
N TYR A 228 -1.34 49.12 18.17
CA TYR A 228 -1.04 48.04 17.23
C TYR A 228 -1.65 48.31 15.86
N MET A 229 -0.85 48.09 14.84
CA MET A 229 -1.27 48.07 13.45
C MET A 229 -1.27 46.65 12.95
N PHE A 230 -2.34 46.22 12.26
CA PHE A 230 -2.52 44.90 11.74
C PHE A 230 -2.45 44.90 10.21
N LYS A 231 -1.65 44.04 9.62
CA LYS A 231 -1.60 43.85 8.16
C LYS A 231 -1.54 42.36 7.83
N TYR A 232 -2.10 42.00 6.69
CA TYR A 232 -1.83 40.69 6.12
C TYR A 232 -0.43 40.70 5.50
N GLU A 233 0.28 39.55 5.65
CA GLU A 233 1.54 39.28 4.98
C GLU A 233 1.33 38.98 3.50
#